data_155faf1c92c775208a3d6db1052a1034
#
_entry.id   155faf1c92c775208a3d6db1052a1034
#
_cell.length_a   1.000
_cell.length_b   1.000
_cell.length_c   1.000
_cell.angle_alpha   90.00
_cell.angle_beta   90.00
_cell.angle_gamma   90.00
#
_symmetry.space_group_name_H-M   'P 1'
#
loop_
_entity.id
_entity.type
_entity.pdbx_description
1 polymer ?
#
loop_
_entity_poly.entity_id
_entity_poly.type
_entity_poly.pdbx_seq_one_letter_code
_entity_poly.pdbx_strand_id
1 'polypeptide(L)'
;MKDGDIGEVMGIQGAKVLLPSGCTQTDVVIQGGRIVEIGSLHAADQVVDGRGRMLAPALIDMHGDAFERQVMPRPNVFFPTDAAVLETDRQLASNGIATAYHAVTL
;
A
#
# COMPACT_ATOMS: atom_id res chain seq x y z
N MET A 1 -4.02 -7.99 21.94
CA MET A 1 -2.68 -7.40 21.95
C MET A 1 -2.49 -6.64 23.25
N LYS A 2 -1.40 -6.86 23.94
CA LYS A 2 -1.10 -6.15 25.17
C LYS A 2 -0.70 -4.71 24.88
N ASP A 3 -0.95 -3.83 25.86
CA ASP A 3 -0.37 -2.50 25.82
C ASP A 3 1.15 -2.62 25.72
N GLY A 4 1.75 -1.98 24.74
CA GLY A 4 3.16 -2.07 24.45
C GLY A 4 3.56 -3.20 23.50
N ASP A 5 2.68 -4.14 23.20
CA ASP A 5 2.89 -5.12 22.14
C ASP A 5 2.38 -4.54 20.82
N ILE A 6 3.22 -3.75 20.17
CA ILE A 6 2.88 -2.98 18.98
C ILE A 6 3.36 -3.65 17.69
N GLY A 7 3.76 -4.92 17.80
CA GLY A 7 4.14 -5.71 16.64
C GLY A 7 5.58 -5.51 16.21
N GLU A 8 5.92 -6.16 15.11
CA GLU A 8 7.24 -6.09 14.52
C GLU A 8 7.58 -4.68 14.05
N VAL A 9 8.84 -4.34 14.16
CA VAL A 9 9.41 -3.12 13.61
C VAL A 9 9.91 -3.39 12.20
N MET A 10 9.39 -2.65 11.23
CA MET A 10 9.87 -2.67 9.86
C MET A 10 10.63 -1.39 9.57
N GLY A 11 11.83 -1.52 9.03
CA GLY A 11 12.61 -0.40 8.51
C GLY A 11 12.62 -0.38 7.00
N ILE A 12 12.46 0.80 6.41
CA ILE A 12 12.73 1.04 5.00
C ILE A 12 13.96 1.91 4.93
N GLN A 13 15.05 1.37 4.38
CA GLN A 13 16.35 1.99 4.43
C GLN A 13 16.74 2.69 3.15
N GLY A 14 17.10 3.96 3.25
CA GLY A 14 17.76 4.69 2.17
C GLY A 14 16.90 5.05 0.98
N ALA A 15 15.58 5.00 1.11
CA ALA A 15 14.67 5.41 0.04
C ALA A 15 14.65 6.93 -0.12
N LYS A 16 14.30 7.37 -1.33
CA LYS A 16 13.96 8.77 -1.56
C LYS A 16 12.50 8.97 -1.14
N VAL A 17 12.33 9.54 0.05
CA VAL A 17 11.02 9.68 0.70
C VAL A 17 10.36 10.98 0.31
N LEU A 18 9.12 10.91 -0.14
CA LEU A 18 8.31 12.09 -0.43
C LEU A 18 7.67 12.59 0.87
N LEU A 19 8.15 13.74 1.33
CA LEU A 19 7.66 14.43 2.53
C LEU A 19 6.96 15.73 2.13
N PRO A 20 6.18 16.36 3.03
CA PRO A 20 5.58 17.67 2.75
C PRO A 20 6.60 18.75 2.34
N SER A 21 7.81 18.64 2.84
CA SER A 21 8.93 19.55 2.52
C SER A 21 9.66 19.22 1.22
N GLY A 22 9.35 18.12 0.58
CA GLY A 22 10.02 17.64 -0.63
C GLY A 22 10.58 16.23 -0.49
N CYS A 23 11.37 15.80 -1.47
CA CYS A 23 11.98 14.47 -1.45
C CYS A 23 13.32 14.49 -0.73
N THR A 24 13.50 13.55 0.19
CA THR A 24 14.73 13.40 0.96
C THR A 24 15.12 11.94 1.06
N GLN A 25 16.37 11.62 0.82
CA GLN A 25 16.87 10.27 1.05
C GLN A 25 17.04 10.04 2.55
N THR A 26 16.27 9.12 3.10
CA THR A 26 16.25 8.86 4.53
C THR A 26 15.67 7.48 4.83
N ASP A 27 15.63 7.11 6.10
CA ASP A 27 15.02 5.86 6.55
C ASP A 27 13.63 6.14 7.12
N VAL A 28 12.77 5.14 7.05
CA VAL A 28 11.42 5.20 7.64
C VAL A 28 11.21 3.97 8.49
N VAL A 29 10.73 4.18 9.72
CA VAL A 29 10.44 3.09 10.65
C VAL A 29 8.94 2.98 10.85
N ILE A 30 8.44 1.76 10.67
CA ILE A 30 7.02 1.43 10.76
C ILE A 30 6.83 0.42 11.89
N GLN A 31 5.87 0.68 12.75
CA GLN A 31 5.52 -0.22 13.83
C GLN A 31 4.03 -0.10 14.15
N GLY A 32 3.35 -1.23 14.34
CA GLY A 32 1.93 -1.23 14.63
C GLY A 32 1.06 -0.59 13.54
N GLY A 33 1.47 -0.71 12.27
CA GLY A 33 0.76 -0.10 11.14
C GLY A 33 0.91 1.42 11.04
N ARG A 34 1.88 2.00 11.74
CA ARG A 34 2.12 3.44 11.76
C ARG A 34 3.58 3.76 11.49
N ILE A 35 3.81 4.90 10.88
CA ILE A 35 5.16 5.47 10.78
C ILE A 35 5.48 6.06 12.15
N VAL A 36 6.51 5.51 12.79
CA VAL A 36 6.93 5.96 14.14
C VAL A 36 8.16 6.83 14.10
N GLU A 37 8.96 6.76 13.04
CA GLU A 37 10.14 7.60 12.88
C GLU A 37 10.49 7.80 11.40
N ILE A 38 10.94 8.99 11.07
CA ILE A 38 11.55 9.31 9.78
C ILE A 38 12.91 9.94 10.11
N GLY A 39 13.97 9.31 9.66
CA GLY A 39 15.31 9.81 9.93
C GLY A 39 16.32 8.68 10.01
N SER A 40 16.51 8.10 11.17
CA SER A 40 17.53 7.08 11.37
C SER A 40 16.92 5.74 11.74
N LEU A 41 17.28 4.72 11.01
CA LEU A 41 16.95 3.35 11.36
C LEU A 41 17.99 2.82 12.35
N HIS A 42 17.59 2.60 13.58
CA HIS A 42 18.46 2.05 14.62
C HIS A 42 18.37 0.52 14.73
N ALA A 43 17.15 0.02 14.83
CA ALA A 43 16.89 -1.40 14.94
C ALA A 43 15.52 -1.73 14.33
N ALA A 44 15.45 -2.82 13.60
CA ALA A 44 14.19 -3.31 13.03
C ALA A 44 14.26 -4.83 12.93
N ASP A 45 13.10 -5.46 13.06
CA ASP A 45 12.97 -6.92 12.87
C ASP A 45 13.11 -7.28 11.40
N GLN A 46 12.61 -6.39 10.54
CA GLN A 46 12.71 -6.53 9.09
C GLN A 46 13.21 -5.23 8.50
N VAL A 47 14.08 -5.33 7.51
CA VAL A 47 14.59 -4.18 6.77
C VAL A 47 14.35 -4.37 5.28
N VAL A 48 13.70 -3.37 4.68
CA VAL A 48 13.53 -3.27 3.22
C VAL A 48 14.56 -2.31 2.69
N ASP A 49 15.33 -2.76 1.71
CA ASP A 49 16.29 -1.88 1.02
C ASP A 49 15.55 -0.96 0.05
N GLY A 50 15.46 0.30 0.43
CA GLY A 50 14.79 1.34 -0.36
C GLY A 50 15.72 2.12 -1.28
N ARG A 51 17.02 1.81 -1.27
CA ARG A 51 18.00 2.57 -2.07
C ARG A 51 17.67 2.48 -3.56
N GLY A 52 17.71 3.63 -4.22
CA GLY A 52 17.36 3.75 -5.63
C GLY A 52 15.85 3.75 -5.91
N ARG A 53 15.03 3.72 -4.87
CA ARG A 53 13.58 3.70 -4.97
C ARG A 53 12.97 4.92 -4.31
N MET A 54 11.77 5.26 -4.74
CA MET A 54 10.98 6.32 -4.11
C MET A 54 9.98 5.69 -3.13
N LEU A 55 9.86 6.28 -1.96
CA LEU A 55 8.81 5.96 -1.01
C LEU A 55 7.85 7.14 -0.93
N ALA A 56 6.60 6.88 -1.21
CA ALA A 56 5.55 7.88 -1.19
C ALA A 56 4.29 7.32 -0.53
N PRO A 57 3.36 8.17 -0.08
CA PRO A 57 2.04 7.71 0.31
C PRO A 57 1.38 6.94 -0.81
N ALA A 58 0.67 5.85 -0.48
CA ALA A 58 -0.05 5.09 -1.47
C ALA A 58 -1.17 5.92 -2.09
N LEU A 59 -1.52 5.57 -3.31
CA LEU A 59 -2.57 6.27 -4.05
C LEU A 59 -3.95 5.90 -3.51
N ILE A 60 -4.88 6.83 -3.65
CA ILE A 60 -6.30 6.64 -3.35
C ILE A 60 -7.06 6.82 -4.65
N ASP A 61 -7.78 5.77 -5.06
CA ASP A 61 -8.68 5.84 -6.22
C ASP A 61 -10.07 6.19 -5.73
N MET A 62 -10.54 7.36 -6.06
CA MET A 62 -11.83 7.87 -5.57
C MET A 62 -13.01 7.47 -6.44
N HIS A 63 -12.78 6.89 -7.61
CA HIS A 63 -13.83 6.41 -8.51
C HIS A 63 -13.27 5.29 -9.39
N GLY A 64 -13.23 4.08 -8.83
CA GLY A 64 -12.61 2.93 -9.48
C GLY A 64 -13.61 2.02 -10.18
N ASP A 65 -13.36 1.70 -11.44
CA ASP A 65 -14.15 0.76 -12.23
C ASP A 65 -13.54 -0.65 -12.30
N ALA A 66 -12.39 -0.84 -11.65
CA ALA A 66 -11.61 -2.07 -11.78
C ALA A 66 -12.39 -3.30 -11.33
N PHE A 67 -13.17 -3.19 -10.26
CA PHE A 67 -13.94 -4.33 -9.74
C PHE A 67 -14.97 -4.82 -10.74
N GLU A 68 -15.75 -3.93 -11.34
CA GLU A 68 -16.77 -4.35 -12.34
C GLU A 68 -16.13 -5.04 -13.53
N ARG A 69 -14.96 -4.62 -13.96
CA ARG A 69 -14.23 -5.26 -15.06
C ARG A 69 -13.75 -6.66 -14.71
N GLN A 70 -13.51 -6.94 -13.44
CA GLN A 70 -13.15 -8.27 -12.99
C GLN A 70 -14.37 -9.19 -12.87
N VAL A 71 -15.51 -8.66 -12.46
CA VAL A 71 -16.78 -9.42 -12.40
C VAL A 71 -17.30 -9.72 -13.78
N MET A 72 -17.31 -8.73 -14.67
CA MET A 72 -17.81 -8.87 -16.04
C MET A 72 -16.75 -8.31 -17.02
N PRO A 73 -15.72 -9.10 -17.34
CA PRO A 73 -14.63 -8.64 -18.21
C PRO A 73 -15.09 -8.37 -19.65
N ARG A 74 -16.21 -8.92 -20.04
CA ARG A 74 -16.89 -8.66 -21.33
C ARG A 74 -18.38 -8.94 -21.19
N PRO A 75 -19.22 -8.43 -22.09
CA PRO A 75 -20.67 -8.59 -22.00
C PRO A 75 -21.09 -10.04 -21.80
N ASN A 76 -21.97 -10.27 -20.82
CA ASN A 76 -22.56 -11.57 -20.48
C ASN A 76 -21.57 -12.66 -20.03
N VAL A 77 -20.34 -12.28 -19.66
CA VAL A 77 -19.36 -13.19 -19.07
C VAL A 77 -19.09 -12.74 -17.64
N PHE A 78 -19.47 -13.59 -16.69
CA PHE A 78 -19.35 -13.27 -15.27
C PHE A 78 -18.38 -14.23 -14.58
N PHE A 79 -17.52 -13.67 -13.75
CA PHE A 79 -16.69 -14.45 -12.84
C PHE A 79 -17.27 -14.43 -11.42
N PRO A 80 -16.95 -15.43 -10.59
CA PRO A 80 -17.34 -15.42 -9.18
C PRO A 80 -16.89 -14.12 -8.49
N THR A 81 -17.76 -13.55 -7.68
CA THR A 81 -17.51 -12.25 -7.02
C THR A 81 -16.27 -12.29 -6.13
N ASP A 82 -16.06 -13.39 -5.40
CA ASP A 82 -14.90 -13.54 -4.53
C ASP A 82 -13.57 -13.54 -5.32
N ALA A 83 -13.54 -14.24 -6.45
CA ALA A 83 -12.38 -14.24 -7.34
C ALA A 83 -12.14 -12.83 -7.93
N ALA A 84 -13.20 -12.13 -8.31
CA ALA A 84 -13.11 -10.77 -8.83
C ALA A 84 -12.58 -9.79 -7.78
N VAL A 85 -13.00 -9.91 -6.52
CA VAL A 85 -12.50 -9.08 -5.41
C VAL A 85 -11.01 -9.32 -5.20
N LEU A 86 -10.58 -10.57 -5.13
CA LEU A 86 -9.16 -10.90 -4.91
C LEU A 86 -8.27 -10.39 -6.05
N GLU A 87 -8.72 -10.55 -7.29
CA GLU A 87 -7.94 -10.07 -8.43
C GLU A 87 -7.91 -8.54 -8.50
N THR A 88 -9.00 -7.87 -8.16
CA THR A 88 -9.04 -6.41 -8.08
C THR A 88 -8.07 -5.91 -7.01
N ASP A 89 -8.08 -6.50 -5.83
CA ASP A 89 -7.17 -6.16 -4.74
C ASP A 89 -5.71 -6.31 -5.17
N ARG A 90 -5.38 -7.43 -5.80
CA ARG A 90 -4.03 -7.70 -6.31
C ARG A 90 -3.58 -6.66 -7.33
N GLN A 91 -4.43 -6.30 -8.27
CA GLN A 91 -4.11 -5.32 -9.30
C GLN A 91 -3.93 -3.92 -8.71
N LEU A 92 -4.79 -3.52 -7.79
CA LEU A 92 -4.69 -2.22 -7.13
C LEU A 92 -3.38 -2.12 -6.34
N ALA A 93 -3.06 -3.12 -5.54
CA ALA A 93 -1.83 -3.15 -4.75
C ALA A 93 -0.59 -3.09 -5.64
N SER A 94 -0.57 -3.84 -6.75
CA SER A 94 0.57 -3.86 -7.69
C SER A 94 0.78 -2.53 -8.42
N ASN A 95 -0.23 -1.67 -8.43
CA ASN A 95 -0.17 -0.32 -9.01
C ASN A 95 -0.04 0.80 -7.97
N GLY A 96 0.21 0.44 -6.70
CA GLY A 96 0.44 1.42 -5.64
C GLY A 96 -0.83 2.05 -5.09
N ILE A 97 -1.98 1.45 -5.31
CA ILE A 97 -3.27 1.94 -4.80
C ILE A 97 -3.62 1.16 -3.54
N ALA A 98 -3.70 1.85 -2.40
CA ALA A 98 -4.01 1.24 -1.11
C ALA A 98 -5.48 1.41 -0.70
N THR A 99 -6.17 2.36 -1.27
CA THR A 99 -7.58 2.61 -0.98
C THR A 99 -8.33 2.88 -2.28
N ALA A 100 -9.46 2.23 -2.46
CA ALA A 100 -10.28 2.45 -3.64
C ALA A 100 -11.76 2.53 -3.26
N TYR A 101 -12.44 3.47 -3.88
CA TYR A 101 -13.89 3.62 -3.81
C TYR A 101 -14.46 3.07 -5.12
N HIS A 102 -15.04 1.88 -5.07
CA HIS A 102 -15.55 1.22 -6.26
C HIS A 102 -16.87 1.82 -6.73
N ALA A 103 -16.93 2.18 -8.00
CA ALA A 103 -18.19 2.52 -8.66
C ALA A 103 -18.83 1.22 -9.13
N VAL A 104 -20.01 0.93 -8.62
CA VAL A 104 -20.75 -0.30 -8.94
C VAL A 104 -22.08 0.07 -9.57
N THR A 105 -22.37 -0.51 -10.72
CA THR A 105 -23.65 -0.35 -11.39
C THR A 105 -24.69 -1.26 -10.73
N LEU A 106 -25.79 -0.68 -10.32
CA LEU A 106 -26.90 -1.39 -9.69
C LEU A 106 -27.96 -1.79 -10.71
#